data_1505f27d4ba38a8256b167657a0bd115
#
_entry.id   1505f27d4ba38a8256b167657a0bd115
#
_cell.length_a   1.000
_cell.length_b   1.000
_cell.length_c   1.000
_cell.angle_alpha   90.00
_cell.angle_beta   90.00
_cell.angle_gamma   90.00
#
_symmetry.space_group_name_H-M   'P 1'
#
loop_
_entity.id
_entity.type
_entity.pdbx_description
1 polymer ?
#
loop_
_entity_poly.entity_id
_entity_poly.type
_entity_poly.pdbx_seq_one_letter_code
_entity_poly.pdbx_strand_id
1 'polypeptide(L)'
;MASIWRYLLAGLGLTALLAGILAVVYLMAPQWGQPTGPDVSRSKASENGLFVASFQPEAGAVRQGELETWLLTLKTKAGAPVEGAAIAISGGMPQHDHGLPTSPQATDYLGDGQYRIEGVKFTMSGWWQLHFAISATAGSDTVVFNVVL
;
A
#
# COMPACT_ATOMS: atom_id res chain seq x y z
N MET A 1 -60.69 -17.50 6.36
CA MET A 1 -59.72 -16.39 6.55
C MET A 1 -58.60 -16.69 7.56
N ALA A 2 -58.78 -17.57 8.54
CA ALA A 2 -57.74 -17.85 9.57
C ALA A 2 -56.49 -18.62 9.06
N SER A 3 -56.59 -19.38 7.99
CA SER A 3 -55.46 -20.19 7.49
C SER A 3 -54.34 -19.37 6.80
N ILE A 4 -54.69 -18.31 6.05
CA ILE A 4 -53.73 -17.49 5.32
C ILE A 4 -52.81 -16.74 6.29
N TRP A 5 -53.33 -16.24 7.37
CA TRP A 5 -52.54 -15.54 8.40
C TRP A 5 -51.48 -16.44 9.07
N ARG A 6 -51.79 -17.73 9.24
CA ARG A 6 -50.83 -18.70 9.82
C ARG A 6 -49.63 -18.94 8.88
N TYR A 7 -49.84 -18.95 7.58
CA TYR A 7 -48.75 -19.09 6.59
C TYR A 7 -47.92 -17.81 6.42
N LEU A 8 -48.56 -16.63 6.53
CA LEU A 8 -47.84 -15.34 6.49
C LEU A 8 -46.95 -15.16 7.72
N LEU A 9 -47.42 -15.52 8.92
CA LEU A 9 -46.63 -15.46 10.15
C LEU A 9 -45.48 -16.49 10.14
N ALA A 10 -45.71 -17.69 9.63
CA ALA A 10 -44.69 -18.73 9.49
C ALA A 10 -43.61 -18.31 8.48
N GLY A 11 -43.98 -17.64 7.36
CA GLY A 11 -43.06 -17.12 6.37
C GLY A 11 -42.16 -16.00 6.93
N LEU A 12 -42.74 -15.07 7.70
CA LEU A 12 -41.99 -13.99 8.34
C LEU A 12 -40.99 -14.53 9.40
N GLY A 13 -41.37 -15.55 10.15
CA GLY A 13 -40.50 -16.19 11.13
C GLY A 13 -39.31 -16.90 10.47
N LEU A 14 -39.54 -17.58 9.34
CA LEU A 14 -38.49 -18.29 8.61
C LEU A 14 -37.47 -17.33 7.96
N THR A 15 -37.95 -16.23 7.39
CA THR A 15 -37.05 -15.21 6.79
C THR A 15 -36.21 -14.52 7.85
N ALA A 16 -36.76 -14.19 9.01
CA ALA A 16 -36.03 -13.61 10.12
C ALA A 16 -34.94 -14.56 10.67
N LEU A 17 -35.28 -15.86 10.77
CA LEU A 17 -34.32 -16.88 11.21
C LEU A 17 -33.19 -17.08 10.22
N LEU A 18 -33.47 -17.13 8.93
CA LEU A 18 -32.43 -17.21 7.86
C LEU A 18 -31.54 -15.98 7.85
N ALA A 19 -32.11 -14.80 8.00
CA ALA A 19 -31.30 -13.54 8.07
C ALA A 19 -30.40 -13.54 9.31
N GLY A 20 -30.90 -14.02 10.46
CA GLY A 20 -30.11 -14.18 11.68
C GLY A 20 -28.94 -15.16 11.52
N ILE A 21 -29.19 -16.32 10.91
CA ILE A 21 -28.14 -17.32 10.62
C ILE A 21 -27.10 -16.77 9.67
N LEU A 22 -27.51 -16.09 8.59
CA LEU A 22 -26.58 -15.44 7.64
C LEU A 22 -25.72 -14.38 8.32
N ALA A 23 -26.30 -13.57 9.20
CA ALA A 23 -25.55 -12.56 9.97
C ALA A 23 -24.53 -13.22 10.92
N VAL A 24 -24.91 -14.28 11.62
CA VAL A 24 -23.99 -15.02 12.51
C VAL A 24 -22.88 -15.70 11.70
N VAL A 25 -23.19 -16.31 10.56
CA VAL A 25 -22.19 -16.92 9.67
C VAL A 25 -21.23 -15.85 9.13
N TYR A 26 -21.72 -14.68 8.76
CA TYR A 26 -20.89 -13.55 8.30
C TYR A 26 -19.97 -13.02 9.42
N LEU A 27 -20.50 -12.90 10.65
CA LEU A 27 -19.73 -12.43 11.81
C LEU A 27 -18.73 -13.47 12.33
N MET A 28 -19.02 -14.75 12.16
CA MET A 28 -18.16 -15.87 12.55
C MET A 28 -17.30 -16.40 11.40
N ALA A 29 -17.48 -15.88 10.17
CA ALA A 29 -16.62 -16.26 9.05
C ALA A 29 -15.17 -15.98 9.41
N PRO A 30 -14.27 -16.98 9.36
CA PRO A 30 -12.88 -16.74 9.58
C PRO A 30 -12.41 -15.66 8.59
N GLN A 31 -11.72 -14.64 9.08
CA GLN A 31 -11.11 -13.57 8.25
C GLN A 31 -9.90 -14.16 7.51
N TRP A 32 -10.18 -15.16 6.69
CA TRP A 32 -9.17 -15.85 5.91
C TRP A 32 -8.68 -14.91 4.83
N GLY A 33 -7.40 -14.59 4.85
CA GLY A 33 -6.75 -13.80 3.82
C GLY A 33 -6.47 -12.34 4.18
N GLN A 34 -6.67 -11.91 5.42
CA GLN A 34 -6.05 -10.65 5.86
C GLN A 34 -4.54 -10.90 5.97
N PRO A 35 -3.71 -10.19 5.18
CA PRO A 35 -2.27 -10.33 5.29
C PRO A 35 -1.86 -9.96 6.72
N THR A 36 -1.19 -10.89 7.43
CA THR A 36 -0.73 -10.70 8.82
C THR A 36 0.53 -9.84 8.93
N GLY A 37 1.00 -9.26 7.83
CA GLY A 37 2.22 -8.45 7.75
C GLY A 37 2.01 -7.16 6.97
N PRO A 38 3.07 -6.34 6.83
CA PRO A 38 3.01 -5.12 6.05
C PRO A 38 2.76 -5.43 4.57
N ASP A 39 2.01 -4.56 3.89
CA ASP A 39 1.83 -4.63 2.45
C ASP A 39 3.17 -4.34 1.74
N VAL A 40 3.80 -5.37 1.21
CA VAL A 40 5.07 -5.31 0.48
C VAL A 40 4.91 -5.14 -1.03
N SER A 41 3.72 -4.77 -1.50
CA SER A 41 3.46 -4.47 -2.90
C SER A 41 4.44 -3.43 -3.43
N ARG A 42 5.02 -3.71 -4.60
CA ARG A 42 5.97 -2.82 -5.29
C ARG A 42 5.30 -1.78 -6.18
N SER A 43 3.98 -1.81 -6.29
CA SER A 43 3.19 -0.83 -7.04
C SER A 43 1.89 -0.56 -6.31
N LYS A 44 1.58 0.70 -6.06
CA LYS A 44 0.36 1.11 -5.36
C LYS A 44 -0.03 2.56 -5.67
N ALA A 45 -1.27 2.89 -5.39
CA ALA A 45 -1.74 4.28 -5.42
C ALA A 45 -1.16 5.07 -4.23
N SER A 46 -0.95 6.37 -4.42
CA SER A 46 -0.70 7.31 -3.35
C SER A 46 -1.95 7.48 -2.46
N GLU A 47 -1.78 8.04 -1.26
CA GLU A 47 -2.82 8.10 -0.21
C GLU A 47 -4.13 8.72 -0.68
N ASN A 48 -4.06 9.81 -1.45
CA ASN A 48 -5.23 10.49 -2.02
C ASN A 48 -5.52 10.06 -3.47
N GLY A 49 -4.75 9.12 -4.01
CA GLY A 49 -4.93 8.55 -5.35
C GLY A 49 -4.57 9.48 -6.50
N LEU A 50 -3.76 10.53 -6.28
CA LEU A 50 -3.28 11.40 -7.36
C LEU A 50 -2.30 10.69 -8.27
N PHE A 51 -1.48 9.79 -7.70
CA PHE A 51 -0.43 9.07 -8.39
C PHE A 51 -0.59 7.56 -8.25
N VAL A 52 -0.03 6.84 -9.21
CA VAL A 52 0.31 5.42 -9.10
C VAL A 52 1.83 5.34 -9.12
N ALA A 53 2.40 4.79 -8.07
CA ALA A 53 3.84 4.67 -7.90
C ALA A 53 4.28 3.21 -7.92
N SER A 54 5.45 2.93 -8.50
CA SER A 54 6.15 1.66 -8.31
C SER A 54 7.58 1.91 -7.85
N PHE A 55 8.09 1.06 -6.97
CA PHE A 55 9.39 1.22 -6.33
C PHE A 55 10.11 -0.12 -6.25
N GLN A 56 11.30 -0.21 -6.87
CA GLN A 56 12.06 -1.45 -6.97
C GLN A 56 13.57 -1.20 -6.98
N PRO A 57 14.39 -2.13 -6.45
CA PRO A 57 15.85 -2.00 -6.54
C PRO A 57 16.31 -2.11 -8.00
N GLU A 58 17.27 -1.27 -8.42
CA GLU A 58 17.83 -1.31 -9.76
C GLU A 58 18.60 -2.61 -10.03
N ALA A 59 19.28 -3.14 -9.00
CA ALA A 59 20.04 -4.38 -9.08
C ALA A 59 19.20 -5.66 -8.91
N GLY A 60 17.88 -5.55 -8.77
CA GLY A 60 16.93 -6.66 -8.66
C GLY A 60 16.78 -7.26 -7.26
N ALA A 61 17.83 -7.44 -6.48
CA ALA A 61 17.78 -7.99 -5.13
C ALA A 61 18.18 -6.95 -4.07
N VAL A 62 17.46 -6.95 -2.95
CA VAL A 62 17.78 -6.10 -1.79
C VAL A 62 18.85 -6.80 -0.94
N ARG A 63 19.88 -6.03 -0.51
CA ARG A 63 20.97 -6.56 0.30
C ARG A 63 21.14 -5.75 1.57
N GLN A 64 21.11 -6.46 2.70
CA GLN A 64 21.34 -5.83 3.98
C GLN A 64 22.77 -5.25 4.07
N GLY A 65 22.88 -4.03 4.57
CA GLY A 65 24.15 -3.36 4.81
C GLY A 65 24.77 -2.67 3.60
N GLU A 66 24.29 -2.93 2.39
CA GLU A 66 24.78 -2.28 1.17
C GLU A 66 24.06 -0.95 0.92
N LEU A 67 24.76 -0.04 0.23
CA LEU A 67 24.17 1.18 -0.30
C LEU A 67 23.61 0.87 -1.68
N GLU A 68 22.33 1.07 -1.88
CA GLU A 68 21.63 0.67 -3.09
C GLU A 68 21.03 1.85 -3.83
N THR A 69 20.86 1.65 -5.13
CA THR A 69 20.07 2.50 -6.01
C THR A 69 18.75 1.82 -6.33
N TRP A 70 17.69 2.58 -6.26
CA TRP A 70 16.33 2.12 -6.54
C TRP A 70 15.67 2.98 -7.60
N LEU A 71 14.66 2.45 -8.26
CA LEU A 71 13.88 3.13 -9.28
C LEU A 71 12.46 3.38 -8.74
N LEU A 72 12.06 4.65 -8.73
CA LEU A 72 10.69 5.08 -8.45
C LEU A 72 10.05 5.49 -9.77
N THR A 73 8.97 4.83 -10.16
CA THR A 73 8.18 5.24 -11.33
C THR A 73 6.89 5.87 -10.87
N LEU A 74 6.60 7.07 -11.34
CA LEU A 74 5.41 7.84 -11.01
C LEU A 74 4.54 8.03 -12.26
N LYS A 75 3.26 7.68 -12.13
CA LYS A 75 2.24 7.93 -13.15
C LYS A 75 1.05 8.65 -12.51
N THR A 76 0.35 9.43 -13.30
CA THR A 76 -0.96 9.96 -12.91
C THR A 76 -1.96 8.81 -12.80
N LYS A 77 -3.12 9.03 -12.20
CA LYS A 77 -4.23 8.07 -12.18
C LYS A 77 -4.66 7.62 -13.59
N ALA A 78 -4.48 8.48 -14.60
CA ALA A 78 -4.78 8.18 -15.99
C ALA A 78 -3.65 7.39 -16.70
N GLY A 79 -2.55 7.10 -16.02
CA GLY A 79 -1.42 6.34 -16.55
C GLY A 79 -0.35 7.18 -17.26
N ALA A 80 -0.52 8.50 -17.36
CA ALA A 80 0.50 9.37 -17.95
C ALA A 80 1.73 9.49 -17.02
N PRO A 81 2.97 9.55 -17.55
CA PRO A 81 4.16 9.74 -16.77
C PRO A 81 4.13 11.10 -16.04
N VAL A 82 4.68 11.13 -14.83
CA VAL A 82 4.83 12.36 -14.03
C VAL A 82 6.26 12.84 -14.16
N GLU A 83 6.44 14.03 -14.75
CA GLU A 83 7.72 14.67 -14.93
C GLU A 83 7.91 15.83 -13.94
N GLY A 84 9.16 16.14 -13.62
CA GLY A 84 9.50 17.30 -12.80
C GLY A 84 8.96 17.26 -11.37
N ALA A 85 8.67 16.08 -10.81
CA ALA A 85 8.23 15.95 -9.43
C ALA A 85 9.40 16.26 -8.48
N ALA A 86 9.10 17.09 -7.46
CA ALA A 86 9.93 17.17 -6.27
C ALA A 86 9.56 16.00 -5.35
N ILE A 87 10.56 15.22 -4.93
CA ILE A 87 10.37 14.00 -4.16
C ILE A 87 11.21 14.10 -2.89
N ALA A 88 10.56 14.19 -1.73
CA ALA A 88 11.21 14.09 -0.43
C ALA A 88 11.03 12.66 0.12
N ILE A 89 12.13 12.09 0.65
CA ILE A 89 12.16 10.70 1.10
C ILE A 89 12.49 10.67 2.58
N SER A 90 11.70 9.92 3.33
CA SER A 90 11.91 9.64 4.74
C SER A 90 11.53 8.19 5.04
N GLY A 91 11.72 7.74 6.27
CA GLY A 91 11.34 6.39 6.65
C GLY A 91 12.12 5.87 7.84
N GLY A 92 12.03 4.56 8.05
CA GLY A 92 12.70 3.88 9.16
C GLY A 92 12.09 2.53 9.46
N MET A 93 12.36 2.01 10.65
CA MET A 93 11.80 0.77 11.17
C MET A 93 10.72 1.07 12.21
N PRO A 94 9.43 0.94 11.88
CA PRO A 94 8.34 1.29 12.81
C PRO A 94 8.38 0.50 14.13
N GLN A 95 8.91 -0.72 14.10
CA GLN A 95 9.00 -1.59 15.28
C GLN A 95 10.18 -1.26 16.20
N HIS A 96 11.15 -0.46 15.76
CA HIS A 96 12.39 -0.15 16.47
C HIS A 96 12.56 1.34 16.78
N ASP A 97 11.59 2.17 16.37
CA ASP A 97 11.55 3.62 16.61
C ASP A 97 12.83 4.36 16.16
N HIS A 98 13.40 3.96 15.02
CA HIS A 98 14.53 4.67 14.42
C HIS A 98 14.35 4.88 12.92
N GLY A 99 14.91 5.99 12.41
CA GLY A 99 14.83 6.39 11.02
C GLY A 99 15.73 5.59 10.09
N LEU A 100 15.78 6.03 8.83
CA LEU A 100 16.73 5.51 7.85
C LEU A 100 18.17 5.83 8.28
N PRO A 101 19.12 4.92 8.06
CA PRO A 101 20.54 5.15 8.39
C PRO A 101 21.22 6.13 7.42
N THR A 102 20.56 6.47 6.33
CA THR A 102 21.03 7.37 5.26
C THR A 102 19.93 8.36 4.90
N SER A 103 20.22 9.30 4.02
CA SER A 103 19.27 10.26 3.46
C SER A 103 19.09 9.98 1.97
N PRO A 104 18.23 9.04 1.56
CA PRO A 104 17.99 8.76 0.16
C PRO A 104 17.44 9.98 -0.57
N GLN A 105 17.82 10.14 -1.84
CA GLN A 105 17.40 11.27 -2.67
C GLN A 105 17.05 10.82 -4.08
N ALA A 106 16.11 11.53 -4.71
CA ALA A 106 15.88 11.45 -6.14
C ALA A 106 16.98 12.28 -6.84
N THR A 107 17.87 11.61 -7.58
CA THR A 107 19.03 12.25 -8.22
C THR A 107 18.82 12.54 -9.69
N ASP A 108 18.15 11.65 -10.41
CA ASP A 108 17.95 11.76 -11.85
C ASP A 108 16.52 11.43 -12.27
N TYR A 109 16.06 12.14 -13.28
CA TYR A 109 14.87 11.76 -14.05
C TYR A 109 15.30 10.99 -15.31
N LEU A 110 14.83 9.75 -15.44
CA LEU A 110 15.24 8.83 -16.50
C LEU A 110 14.28 8.79 -17.70
N GLY A 111 13.22 9.59 -17.67
CA GLY A 111 12.13 9.55 -18.65
C GLY A 111 10.96 8.66 -18.18
N ASP A 112 9.83 8.76 -18.89
CA ASP A 112 8.62 7.93 -18.67
C ASP A 112 8.12 7.88 -17.21
N GLY A 113 8.34 8.96 -16.44
CA GLY A 113 7.98 9.06 -15.03
C GLY A 113 8.93 8.34 -14.09
N GLN A 114 10.09 7.89 -14.55
CA GLN A 114 11.05 7.14 -13.76
C GLN A 114 12.11 8.06 -13.14
N TYR A 115 12.33 7.91 -11.85
CA TYR A 115 13.31 8.62 -11.03
C TYR A 115 14.29 7.63 -10.42
N ARG A 116 15.58 7.96 -10.48
CA ARG A 116 16.63 7.24 -9.75
C ARG A 116 16.66 7.71 -8.31
N ILE A 117 16.61 6.77 -7.38
CA ILE A 117 16.69 7.01 -5.95
C ILE A 117 18.00 6.44 -5.45
N GLU A 118 18.93 7.30 -5.08
CA GLU A 118 20.24 6.89 -4.55
C GLU A 118 20.28 7.00 -3.03
N GLY A 119 21.15 6.23 -2.43
CA GLY A 119 21.41 6.28 -0.99
C GLY A 119 20.47 5.43 -0.15
N VAL A 120 19.74 4.50 -0.72
CA VAL A 120 18.89 3.56 0.04
C VAL A 120 19.79 2.55 0.75
N LYS A 121 19.59 2.37 2.06
CA LYS A 121 20.35 1.39 2.85
C LYS A 121 19.48 0.81 3.96
N PHE A 122 19.54 -0.51 4.13
CA PHE A 122 18.88 -1.24 5.21
C PHE A 122 19.94 -1.94 6.03
N THR A 123 20.16 -1.49 7.27
CA THR A 123 21.25 -2.00 8.13
C THR A 123 20.89 -3.24 8.92
N MET A 124 19.60 -3.53 9.06
CA MET A 124 19.09 -4.65 9.86
C MET A 124 18.04 -5.42 9.08
N SER A 125 17.85 -6.70 9.39
CA SER A 125 16.68 -7.46 8.95
C SER A 125 15.42 -6.95 9.66
N GLY A 126 14.26 -7.16 9.02
CA GLY A 126 12.97 -6.77 9.55
C GLY A 126 12.20 -5.83 8.63
N TRP A 127 11.18 -5.18 9.17
CA TRP A 127 10.26 -4.33 8.43
C TRP A 127 10.72 -2.87 8.41
N TRP A 128 10.95 -2.36 7.20
CA TRP A 128 11.26 -0.96 6.89
C TRP A 128 10.12 -0.29 6.15
N GLN A 129 9.93 1.00 6.40
CA GLN A 129 9.05 1.85 5.61
C GLN A 129 9.84 2.96 4.93
N LEU A 130 9.51 3.24 3.67
CA LEU A 130 9.97 4.42 2.94
C LEU A 130 8.74 5.24 2.55
N HIS A 131 8.76 6.51 2.94
CA HIS A 131 7.71 7.49 2.67
C HIS A 131 8.21 8.43 1.59
N PHE A 132 7.47 8.55 0.51
CA PHE A 132 7.74 9.47 -0.60
C PHE A 132 6.69 10.57 -0.60
N ALA A 133 7.07 11.78 -0.15
CA ALA A 133 6.25 12.97 -0.31
C ALA A 133 6.54 13.54 -1.70
N ILE A 134 5.53 13.52 -2.56
CA ILE A 134 5.62 13.86 -3.99
C ILE A 134 4.88 15.18 -4.21
N SER A 135 5.53 16.12 -4.88
CA SER A 135 4.91 17.37 -5.33
C SER A 135 5.18 17.55 -6.82
N ALA A 136 4.11 17.61 -7.61
CA ALA A 136 4.15 17.73 -9.06
C ALA A 136 3.04 18.66 -9.56
N THR A 137 2.95 18.88 -10.86
CA THR A 137 1.90 19.72 -11.48
C THR A 137 0.47 19.24 -11.15
N ALA A 138 0.28 17.94 -10.97
CA ALA A 138 -1.02 17.35 -10.61
C ALA A 138 -1.40 17.56 -9.13
N GLY A 139 -0.50 18.07 -8.30
CA GLY A 139 -0.69 18.28 -6.86
C GLY A 139 0.37 17.58 -6.01
N SER A 140 0.11 17.54 -4.70
CA SER A 140 1.00 16.87 -3.73
C SER A 140 0.29 15.70 -3.09
N ASP A 141 1.02 14.59 -2.92
CA ASP A 141 0.50 13.36 -2.31
C ASP A 141 1.66 12.53 -1.73
N THR A 142 1.33 11.54 -0.94
CA THR A 142 2.32 10.65 -0.31
C THR A 142 2.07 9.20 -0.73
N VAL A 143 3.16 8.45 -0.88
CA VAL A 143 3.09 6.99 -1.02
C VAL A 143 4.08 6.34 -0.07
N VAL A 144 3.67 5.21 0.55
CA VAL A 144 4.50 4.47 1.50
C VAL A 144 4.76 3.07 0.98
N PHE A 145 6.04 2.71 0.85
CA PHE A 145 6.46 1.36 0.51
C PHE A 145 7.07 0.65 1.71
N ASN A 146 6.71 -0.61 1.87
CA ASN A 146 7.30 -1.47 2.89
C ASN A 146 8.32 -2.40 2.25
N VAL A 147 9.44 -2.58 2.93
CA VAL A 147 10.50 -3.53 2.58
C VAL A 147 10.74 -4.43 3.78
N VAL A 148 10.77 -5.74 3.55
CA VAL A 148 11.08 -6.74 4.58
C VAL A 148 12.32 -7.50 4.13
N LEU A 149 13.34 -7.55 5.02
CA LEU A 149 14.60 -8.27 4.84
C LEU A 149 14.71 -9.43 5.83
#